data_5e353490d6c42bf5473708f613122042
#
_entry.id   5e353490d6c42bf5473708f613122042
#
_cell.length_a   1.000
_cell.length_b   1.000
_cell.length_c   1.000
_cell.angle_alpha   90.00
_cell.angle_beta   90.00
_cell.angle_gamma   90.00
#
_symmetry.space_group_name_H-M   'P 1'
#
loop_
_entity.id
_entity.type
_entity.pdbx_description
1 polymer ?
#
loop_
_entity_poly.entity_id
_entity_poly.type
_entity_poly.pdbx_seq_one_letter_code
_entity_poly.pdbx_strand_id
1 'polypeptide(L)'
;MRGRTRITGIMTAILMAGVMAGCSVQAGKQVEPTTGKQQTKETVQETVQETELQKPTHPAPSQIQPFPDVEKETKAEPLIGGKRIILMTDIHYLAQSLTDRGDMFQSMVEHGDGKLTNYVWEITDAALEEIKLLSPDALIISGDLSLQGEKKSHEELAKKLDEVEKAGITVLVIPGNHDINNPSASVYSGGDRYPAEPTSPEDFERIYKEFGYSEAGSRDANSLSYTYDLGPSMRLLMLDTCQYEPRNKVGGMIKTETYEWIKEQLKQAARDSVILLPVAHHNLLEESKVYADDCTIEHSEELIQMLEGENIPLFLSGHLHVQHFMRNSDIGIY
;
A
#
# COMPACT_ATOMS: atom_id res chain seq x y z
N MET A 1 6.33 -15.47 -38.33
CA MET A 1 6.15 -16.35 -37.17
C MET A 1 6.90 -15.68 -36.03
N ARG A 2 6.22 -14.91 -35.20
CA ARG A 2 6.81 -14.25 -34.03
C ARG A 2 6.66 -15.24 -32.85
N GLY A 3 7.79 -15.73 -32.34
CA GLY A 3 7.82 -16.58 -31.17
C GLY A 3 7.37 -15.81 -29.93
N ARG A 4 6.26 -16.21 -29.33
CA ARG A 4 5.83 -15.72 -28.02
C ARG A 4 6.73 -16.36 -26.96
N THR A 5 7.64 -15.58 -26.40
CA THR A 5 8.39 -16.00 -25.20
C THR A 5 7.40 -16.04 -24.04
N ARG A 6 7.11 -17.23 -23.53
CA ARG A 6 6.32 -17.40 -22.30
C ARG A 6 7.20 -17.05 -21.11
N ILE A 7 6.88 -15.96 -20.44
CA ILE A 7 7.49 -15.62 -19.16
C ILE A 7 6.75 -16.43 -18.10
N THR A 8 7.37 -17.49 -17.61
CA THR A 8 6.89 -18.20 -16.41
C THR A 8 7.60 -17.59 -15.22
N GLY A 9 7.05 -16.49 -14.70
CA GLY A 9 7.50 -15.89 -13.44
C GLY A 9 6.87 -16.66 -12.28
N ILE A 10 7.68 -17.20 -11.40
CA ILE A 10 7.22 -17.64 -10.08
C ILE A 10 7.39 -16.42 -9.18
N MET A 11 6.28 -15.77 -8.83
CA MET A 11 6.26 -14.75 -7.78
C MET A 11 6.14 -15.46 -6.43
N THR A 12 7.16 -15.36 -5.62
CA THR A 12 7.06 -15.75 -4.21
C THR A 12 6.47 -14.55 -3.46
N ALA A 13 5.21 -14.65 -3.07
CA ALA A 13 4.55 -13.65 -2.25
C ALA A 13 4.73 -14.00 -0.78
N ILE A 14 5.22 -13.08 0.01
CA ILE A 14 5.26 -13.19 1.47
C ILE A 14 3.83 -12.94 1.96
N LEU A 15 3.20 -13.97 2.53
CA LEU A 15 1.83 -13.93 3.03
C LEU A 15 1.82 -13.19 4.37
N MET A 16 1.47 -11.90 4.37
CA MET A 16 0.97 -11.27 5.58
C MET A 16 -0.53 -11.59 5.68
N ALA A 17 -0.90 -12.47 6.64
CA ALA A 17 -2.30 -12.82 6.87
C ALA A 17 -3.05 -11.63 7.48
N GLY A 18 -3.60 -10.77 6.62
CA GLY A 18 -4.57 -9.77 7.00
C GLY A 18 -5.98 -10.39 7.01
N VAL A 19 -6.66 -10.32 8.15
CA VAL A 19 -8.06 -10.71 8.24
C VAL A 19 -8.91 -9.66 7.54
N MET A 20 -9.78 -10.10 6.66
CA MET A 20 -10.69 -9.30 5.86
C MET A 20 -11.57 -8.39 6.74
N ALA A 21 -11.44 -7.08 6.59
CA ALA A 21 -12.43 -6.12 7.05
C ALA A 21 -12.61 -5.06 5.95
N GLY A 22 -13.78 -5.09 5.32
CA GLY A 22 -14.10 -4.19 4.23
C GLY A 22 -14.18 -2.72 4.66
N CYS A 23 -13.85 -1.81 3.75
CA CYS A 23 -14.05 -0.37 3.91
C CYS A 23 -15.48 -0.03 4.32
N SER A 24 -15.71 0.37 5.57
CA SER A 24 -17.00 0.87 6.01
C SER A 24 -17.04 2.39 5.87
N VAL A 25 -17.72 2.87 4.83
CA VAL A 25 -18.05 4.28 4.67
C VAL A 25 -19.18 4.62 5.65
N GLN A 26 -18.89 5.38 6.71
CA GLN A 26 -19.93 6.04 7.50
C GLN A 26 -20.36 7.34 6.82
N ALA A 27 -21.48 7.28 6.12
CA ALA A 27 -22.18 8.47 5.66
C ALA A 27 -22.80 9.20 6.85
N GLY A 28 -22.25 10.35 7.24
CA GLY A 28 -22.81 11.25 8.24
C GLY A 28 -24.10 11.86 7.76
N LYS A 29 -25.26 11.46 8.30
CA LYS A 29 -26.52 12.17 8.18
C LYS A 29 -26.55 13.29 9.21
N GLN A 30 -26.62 14.53 8.74
CA GLN A 30 -27.03 15.68 9.55
C GLN A 30 -28.50 15.51 9.96
N VAL A 31 -28.75 15.61 11.26
CA VAL A 31 -30.11 15.68 11.83
C VAL A 31 -30.30 17.08 12.35
N GLU A 32 -31.25 17.79 11.76
CA GLU A 32 -31.78 19.06 12.28
C GLU A 32 -32.63 18.81 13.53
N PRO A 33 -32.70 19.79 14.48
CA PRO A 33 -33.44 19.61 15.72
C PRO A 33 -34.92 20.01 15.54
N THR A 34 -35.84 19.09 15.76
CA THR A 34 -37.26 19.41 15.98
C THR A 34 -37.64 19.30 17.44
N THR A 35 -38.27 20.34 17.90
CA THR A 35 -38.79 20.57 19.24
C THR A 35 -39.98 19.68 19.63
N GLY A 36 -39.89 19.15 20.83
CA GLY A 36 -40.97 19.06 21.82
C GLY A 36 -42.14 18.09 21.65
N LYS A 37 -42.24 17.12 22.58
CA LYS A 37 -43.39 16.95 23.48
C LYS A 37 -43.10 15.86 24.53
N GLN A 38 -43.41 16.19 25.78
CA GLN A 38 -43.45 15.29 26.93
C GLN A 38 -44.51 14.21 26.79
N GLN A 39 -44.19 12.97 27.18
CA GLN A 39 -45.15 12.05 27.80
C GLN A 39 -44.41 10.99 28.68
N THR A 40 -44.78 11.05 29.92
CA THR A 40 -44.97 10.05 31.00
C THR A 40 -44.12 8.75 31.03
N LYS A 41 -43.54 8.61 32.24
CA LYS A 41 -42.84 7.41 32.79
C LYS A 41 -43.79 6.22 32.92
N GLU A 42 -43.33 5.06 32.41
CA GLU A 42 -43.66 3.77 33.01
C GLU A 42 -42.37 3.01 33.27
N THR A 43 -42.20 2.61 34.52
CA THR A 43 -41.03 1.89 35.05
C THR A 43 -41.22 0.40 34.81
N VAL A 44 -40.47 -0.19 33.93
CA VAL A 44 -40.31 -1.65 33.86
C VAL A 44 -38.91 -1.94 34.36
N GLN A 45 -38.81 -2.56 35.52
CA GLN A 45 -37.58 -3.15 36.04
C GLN A 45 -37.34 -4.49 35.33
N GLU A 46 -36.46 -4.51 34.37
CA GLU A 46 -35.86 -5.74 33.86
C GLU A 46 -34.51 -5.94 34.54
N THR A 47 -34.41 -7.03 35.27
CA THR A 47 -33.19 -7.50 35.95
C THR A 47 -32.25 -8.04 34.87
N VAL A 48 -31.27 -7.21 34.44
CA VAL A 48 -30.17 -7.69 33.60
C VAL A 48 -29.15 -8.38 34.49
N GLN A 49 -29.05 -9.69 34.36
CA GLN A 49 -27.88 -10.43 34.89
C GLN A 49 -26.66 -10.01 34.09
N GLU A 50 -25.74 -9.28 34.71
CA GLU A 50 -24.40 -9.04 34.20
C GLU A 50 -23.67 -10.38 34.08
N THR A 51 -23.58 -10.89 32.85
CA THR A 51 -22.63 -11.94 32.54
C THR A 51 -21.29 -11.23 32.34
N GLU A 52 -20.35 -11.37 33.25
CA GLU A 52 -18.96 -10.94 33.10
C GLU A 52 -18.40 -11.58 31.83
N LEU A 53 -18.29 -10.78 30.77
CA LEU A 53 -17.47 -11.11 29.59
C LEU A 53 -16.02 -11.16 30.08
N GLN A 54 -15.46 -12.34 30.14
CA GLN A 54 -14.04 -12.54 30.40
C GLN A 54 -13.26 -11.80 29.28
N LYS A 55 -12.47 -10.80 29.65
CA LYS A 55 -11.53 -10.13 28.73
C LYS A 55 -10.67 -11.21 28.08
N PRO A 56 -10.50 -11.18 26.74
CA PRO A 56 -9.58 -12.09 26.10
C PRO A 56 -8.17 -11.82 26.64
N THR A 57 -7.61 -12.79 27.33
CA THR A 57 -6.21 -12.76 27.75
C THR A 57 -5.36 -13.03 26.53
N HIS A 58 -4.71 -12.00 26.01
CA HIS A 58 -3.70 -12.17 24.97
C HIS A 58 -2.56 -13.05 25.53
N PRO A 59 -2.13 -14.10 24.80
CA PRO A 59 -0.98 -14.88 25.23
C PRO A 59 0.26 -13.99 25.25
N ALA A 60 1.08 -14.16 26.30
CA ALA A 60 2.35 -13.46 26.39
C ALA A 60 3.24 -13.80 25.16
N PRO A 61 4.09 -12.87 24.68
CA PRO A 61 4.93 -13.08 23.48
C PRO A 61 5.76 -14.38 23.49
N SER A 62 6.07 -14.90 24.66
CA SER A 62 6.79 -16.18 24.85
C SER A 62 5.97 -17.45 24.52
N GLN A 63 4.68 -17.32 24.20
CA GLN A 63 3.78 -18.45 23.88
C GLN A 63 3.47 -18.55 22.37
N ILE A 64 3.98 -17.63 21.57
CA ILE A 64 3.89 -17.75 20.12
C ILE A 64 4.89 -18.84 19.73
N GLN A 65 4.37 -20.03 19.37
CA GLN A 65 5.23 -21.06 18.78
C GLN A 65 5.82 -20.50 17.50
N PRO A 66 7.14 -20.67 17.29
CA PRO A 66 7.72 -20.29 16.01
C PRO A 66 6.95 -21.04 14.91
N PHE A 67 6.60 -20.33 13.84
CA PHE A 67 6.05 -20.98 12.65
C PHE A 67 6.91 -22.20 12.32
N PRO A 68 6.29 -23.35 11.95
CA PRO A 68 7.07 -24.50 11.51
C PRO A 68 8.04 -24.00 10.45
N ASP A 69 9.32 -24.40 10.59
CA ASP A 69 10.35 -24.03 9.61
C ASP A 69 9.74 -24.17 8.22
N VAL A 70 9.49 -23.04 7.57
CA VAL A 70 9.21 -23.01 6.14
C VAL A 70 10.45 -23.68 5.57
N GLU A 71 10.28 -24.87 5.01
CA GLU A 71 11.38 -25.58 4.34
C GLU A 71 12.09 -24.53 3.52
N LYS A 72 13.39 -24.31 3.80
CA LYS A 72 14.19 -23.31 3.08
C LYS A 72 13.93 -23.57 1.61
N GLU A 73 13.08 -22.72 1.01
CA GLU A 73 12.85 -22.81 -0.43
C GLU A 73 14.24 -22.77 -1.05
N THR A 74 14.62 -23.90 -1.62
CA THR A 74 15.84 -24.01 -2.42
C THR A 74 15.77 -22.84 -3.38
N LYS A 75 16.73 -21.91 -3.32
CA LYS A 75 16.81 -20.73 -4.19
C LYS A 75 16.34 -21.16 -5.57
N ALA A 76 15.14 -20.72 -5.95
CA ALA A 76 14.64 -21.00 -7.28
C ALA A 76 15.71 -20.47 -8.22
N GLU A 77 16.31 -21.36 -9.04
CA GLU A 77 17.33 -20.96 -10.00
C GLU A 77 16.74 -19.79 -10.81
N PRO A 78 17.41 -18.64 -10.87
CA PRO A 78 16.89 -17.50 -11.60
C PRO A 78 16.65 -17.94 -13.03
N LEU A 79 15.45 -17.73 -13.54
CA LEU A 79 15.15 -17.92 -14.95
C LEU A 79 16.15 -17.06 -15.74
N ILE A 80 16.87 -17.66 -16.69
CA ILE A 80 17.90 -16.99 -17.50
C ILE A 80 17.32 -15.67 -18.05
N GLY A 81 17.85 -14.52 -17.60
CA GLY A 81 17.36 -13.18 -17.91
C GLY A 81 16.17 -12.70 -17.05
N GLY A 82 15.65 -13.50 -16.11
CA GLY A 82 14.58 -13.12 -15.21
C GLY A 82 15.08 -12.28 -14.02
N LYS A 83 14.26 -11.31 -13.60
CA LYS A 83 14.45 -10.53 -12.39
C LYS A 83 13.58 -11.08 -11.25
N ARG A 84 14.12 -11.12 -10.04
CA ARG A 84 13.35 -11.40 -8.84
C ARG A 84 12.94 -10.07 -8.23
N ILE A 85 11.64 -9.83 -8.20
CA ILE A 85 11.05 -8.64 -7.60
C ILE A 85 10.17 -9.08 -6.43
N ILE A 86 10.30 -8.40 -5.30
CA ILE A 86 9.36 -8.53 -4.18
C ILE A 86 8.50 -7.28 -4.16
N LEU A 87 7.19 -7.47 -4.11
CA LEU A 87 6.21 -6.41 -3.91
C LEU A 87 5.77 -6.43 -2.45
N MET A 88 5.94 -5.31 -1.75
CA MET A 88 5.26 -4.98 -0.50
C MET A 88 4.29 -3.84 -0.75
N THR A 89 3.19 -3.83 0.01
CA THR A 89 2.21 -2.75 -0.07
C THR A 89 1.49 -2.62 1.26
N ASP A 90 0.86 -1.47 1.52
CA ASP A 90 -0.04 -1.26 2.65
C ASP A 90 0.61 -1.60 4.01
N ILE A 91 1.84 -1.12 4.21
CA ILE A 91 2.61 -1.35 5.45
C ILE A 91 1.93 -0.65 6.62
N HIS A 92 1.36 0.53 6.40
CA HIS A 92 0.72 1.38 7.40
C HIS A 92 1.60 1.58 8.65
N TYR A 93 2.87 1.89 8.42
CA TYR A 93 3.85 2.06 9.48
C TYR A 93 3.52 3.27 10.36
N LEU A 94 3.53 3.09 11.66
CA LEU A 94 3.44 4.17 12.65
C LEU A 94 4.77 4.29 13.39
N ALA A 95 5.38 5.48 13.39
CA ALA A 95 6.61 5.69 14.15
C ALA A 95 6.40 5.43 15.64
N GLN A 96 7.37 4.76 16.28
CA GLN A 96 7.27 4.42 17.70
C GLN A 96 7.12 5.66 18.59
N SER A 97 7.70 6.79 18.17
CA SER A 97 7.61 8.07 18.88
C SER A 97 6.22 8.73 18.86
N LEU A 98 5.31 8.23 18.01
CA LEU A 98 3.95 8.78 17.86
C LEU A 98 2.91 8.06 18.74
N THR A 99 3.33 7.14 19.57
CA THR A 99 2.44 6.45 20.52
C THR A 99 3.15 6.07 21.80
N ASP A 100 2.46 6.22 22.91
CA ASP A 100 2.85 5.65 24.21
C ASP A 100 2.20 4.27 24.46
N ARG A 101 1.49 3.73 23.45
CA ARG A 101 0.69 2.48 23.53
C ARG A 101 -0.42 2.53 24.59
N GLY A 102 -0.83 3.74 25.01
CA GLY A 102 -1.89 3.97 25.98
C GLY A 102 -3.30 3.67 25.45
N ASP A 103 -4.31 4.03 26.24
CA ASP A 103 -5.72 3.69 25.99
C ASP A 103 -6.21 4.17 24.62
N MET A 104 -5.81 5.37 24.17
CA MET A 104 -6.21 5.88 22.86
C MET A 104 -5.64 5.05 21.71
N PHE A 105 -4.38 4.64 21.81
CA PHE A 105 -3.76 3.76 20.81
C PHE A 105 -4.44 2.38 20.80
N GLN A 106 -4.70 1.79 21.96
CA GLN A 106 -5.40 0.50 22.05
C GLN A 106 -6.81 0.59 21.45
N SER A 107 -7.53 1.66 21.78
CA SER A 107 -8.85 1.92 21.19
C SER A 107 -8.81 2.05 19.67
N MET A 108 -7.79 2.74 19.13
CA MET A 108 -7.60 2.84 17.68
C MET A 108 -7.34 1.46 17.04
N VAL A 109 -6.53 0.63 17.66
CA VAL A 109 -6.26 -0.75 17.19
C VAL A 109 -7.52 -1.62 17.24
N GLU A 110 -8.27 -1.57 18.34
CA GLU A 110 -9.47 -2.38 18.55
C GLU A 110 -10.64 -2.00 17.61
N HIS A 111 -10.74 -0.71 17.25
CA HIS A 111 -11.79 -0.19 16.38
C HIS A 111 -11.30 0.10 14.94
N GLY A 112 -10.06 -0.24 14.65
CA GLY A 112 -9.49 -0.13 13.32
C GLY A 112 -10.08 -1.16 12.35
N ASP A 113 -9.70 -1.03 11.10
CA ASP A 113 -10.16 -1.85 9.97
C ASP A 113 -9.39 -3.18 9.81
N GLY A 114 -8.95 -3.75 10.92
CA GLY A 114 -8.22 -5.03 10.94
C GLY A 114 -6.71 -4.91 10.75
N LYS A 115 -6.18 -3.70 10.63
CA LYS A 115 -4.72 -3.47 10.60
C LYS A 115 -4.06 -3.91 11.92
N LEU A 116 -2.97 -4.65 11.83
CA LEU A 116 -2.20 -5.11 12.99
C LEU A 116 -1.21 -4.04 13.47
N THR A 117 -1.69 -2.79 13.65
CA THR A 117 -0.86 -1.63 13.98
C THR A 117 -0.04 -1.79 15.26
N ASN A 118 -0.56 -2.56 16.24
CA ASN A 118 0.15 -2.89 17.48
C ASN A 118 1.38 -3.80 17.28
N TYR A 119 1.51 -4.46 16.12
CA TYR A 119 2.63 -5.32 15.74
C TYR A 119 3.37 -4.83 14.49
N VAL A 120 3.05 -3.62 13.99
CA VAL A 120 3.59 -3.13 12.73
C VAL A 120 5.12 -3.06 12.71
N TRP A 121 5.73 -2.75 13.84
CA TRP A 121 7.20 -2.67 13.96
C TRP A 121 7.84 -4.04 13.77
N GLU A 122 7.37 -5.03 14.54
CA GLU A 122 7.88 -6.40 14.52
C GLU A 122 7.63 -7.07 13.17
N ILE A 123 6.44 -6.85 12.58
CA ILE A 123 6.09 -7.38 11.26
C ILE A 123 6.98 -6.76 10.18
N THR A 124 7.15 -5.43 10.20
CA THR A 124 8.01 -4.74 9.22
C THR A 124 9.45 -5.20 9.34
N ASP A 125 9.99 -5.27 10.57
CA ASP A 125 11.37 -5.71 10.77
C ASP A 125 11.58 -7.16 10.30
N ALA A 126 10.67 -8.07 10.65
CA ALA A 126 10.76 -9.46 10.21
C ALA A 126 10.68 -9.60 8.69
N ALA A 127 9.78 -8.86 8.04
CA ALA A 127 9.65 -8.88 6.58
C ALA A 127 10.90 -8.35 5.89
N LEU A 128 11.47 -7.22 6.35
CA LEU A 128 12.68 -6.67 5.76
C LEU A 128 13.89 -7.56 5.98
N GLU A 129 14.02 -8.25 7.13
CA GLU A 129 15.07 -9.25 7.34
C GLU A 129 14.92 -10.45 6.38
N GLU A 130 13.69 -10.95 6.18
CA GLU A 130 13.45 -12.03 5.23
C GLU A 130 13.77 -11.61 3.80
N ILE A 131 13.37 -10.39 3.40
CA ILE A 131 13.72 -9.82 2.08
C ILE A 131 15.23 -9.76 1.88
N LYS A 132 15.99 -9.34 2.88
CA LYS A 132 17.47 -9.34 2.80
C LYS A 132 18.02 -10.74 2.61
N LEU A 133 17.45 -11.75 3.26
CA LEU A 133 17.86 -13.16 3.08
C LEU A 133 17.53 -13.69 1.67
N LEU A 134 16.38 -13.29 1.11
CA LEU A 134 15.94 -13.67 -0.24
C LEU A 134 16.78 -12.98 -1.32
N SER A 135 17.40 -11.83 -1.02
CA SER A 135 18.27 -11.09 -1.93
C SER A 135 17.63 -10.86 -3.32
N PRO A 136 16.47 -10.22 -3.43
CA PRO A 136 15.85 -9.95 -4.73
C PRO A 136 16.65 -8.89 -5.51
N ASP A 137 16.36 -8.76 -6.81
CA ASP A 137 16.89 -7.66 -7.63
C ASP A 137 16.27 -6.31 -7.22
N ALA A 138 15.00 -6.32 -6.79
CA ALA A 138 14.33 -5.13 -6.27
C ALA A 138 13.26 -5.48 -5.25
N LEU A 139 13.06 -4.56 -4.28
CA LEU A 139 11.91 -4.43 -3.42
C LEU A 139 11.09 -3.23 -3.92
N ILE A 140 9.83 -3.47 -4.29
CA ILE A 140 8.89 -2.42 -4.67
C ILE A 140 7.90 -2.24 -3.53
N ILE A 141 7.64 -0.98 -3.12
CA ILE A 141 6.60 -0.65 -2.15
C ILE A 141 5.56 0.23 -2.85
N SER A 142 4.39 -0.34 -3.11
CA SER A 142 3.34 0.27 -3.92
C SER A 142 2.32 1.06 -3.10
N GLY A 143 2.78 1.88 -2.16
CA GLY A 143 1.95 2.83 -1.44
C GLY A 143 1.48 2.38 -0.05
N ASP A 144 0.80 3.28 0.65
CA ASP A 144 0.36 3.20 2.03
C ASP A 144 1.50 2.77 2.98
N LEU A 145 2.61 3.50 2.85
CA LEU A 145 3.82 3.29 3.64
C LEU A 145 3.60 3.63 5.11
N SER A 146 2.85 4.71 5.36
CA SER A 146 2.55 5.22 6.72
C SER A 146 1.10 4.96 7.12
N LEU A 147 0.81 5.00 8.41
CA LEU A 147 -0.54 4.76 8.93
C LEU A 147 -1.53 5.83 8.45
N GLN A 148 -1.17 7.11 8.59
CA GLN A 148 -2.02 8.25 8.21
C GLN A 148 -1.19 9.45 7.71
N GLY A 149 -0.07 9.20 7.03
CA GLY A 149 0.75 10.27 6.45
C GLY A 149 1.62 11.02 7.45
N GLU A 150 1.86 10.46 8.62
CA GLU A 150 2.71 11.09 9.63
C GLU A 150 4.16 11.16 9.13
N LYS A 151 4.71 12.36 9.04
CA LYS A 151 6.09 12.59 8.57
C LYS A 151 7.13 11.78 9.34
N LYS A 152 6.92 11.62 10.65
CA LYS A 152 7.80 10.80 11.49
C LYS A 152 7.74 9.32 11.11
N SER A 153 6.57 8.81 10.71
CA SER A 153 6.41 7.43 10.25
C SER A 153 7.21 7.19 8.97
N HIS A 154 7.14 8.10 8.00
CA HIS A 154 7.95 8.05 6.78
C HIS A 154 9.45 8.14 7.06
N GLU A 155 9.88 9.08 7.92
CA GLU A 155 11.29 9.23 8.29
C GLU A 155 11.88 8.00 9.00
N GLU A 156 11.08 7.30 9.81
CA GLU A 156 11.52 6.09 10.50
C GLU A 156 11.54 4.88 9.56
N LEU A 157 10.52 4.72 8.73
CA LEU A 157 10.47 3.66 7.72
C LEU A 157 11.60 3.80 6.70
N ALA A 158 11.87 5.02 6.20
CA ALA A 158 12.95 5.28 5.26
C ALA A 158 14.32 4.81 5.79
N LYS A 159 14.60 4.97 7.09
CA LYS A 159 15.83 4.45 7.70
C LYS A 159 15.92 2.92 7.67
N LYS A 160 14.77 2.24 7.81
CA LYS A 160 14.72 0.78 7.72
C LYS A 160 14.94 0.31 6.28
N LEU A 161 14.40 1.02 5.30
CA LEU A 161 14.60 0.75 3.88
C LEU A 161 16.04 1.01 3.43
N ASP A 162 16.71 2.01 3.98
CA ASP A 162 18.13 2.28 3.76
C ASP A 162 19.03 1.07 4.15
N GLU A 163 18.66 0.33 5.20
CA GLU A 163 19.37 -0.91 5.56
C GLU A 163 19.16 -2.05 4.54
N VAL A 164 18.02 -2.04 3.82
CA VAL A 164 17.78 -2.98 2.71
C VAL A 164 18.64 -2.61 1.50
N GLU A 165 18.73 -1.33 1.16
CA GLU A 165 19.63 -0.86 0.08
C GLU A 165 21.11 -1.12 0.38
N LYS A 166 21.55 -0.91 1.63
CA LYS A 166 22.89 -1.27 2.06
C LYS A 166 23.20 -2.76 1.93
N ALA A 167 22.19 -3.61 1.95
CA ALA A 167 22.33 -5.05 1.65
C ALA A 167 22.44 -5.34 0.14
N GLY A 168 22.39 -4.33 -0.73
CA GLY A 168 22.55 -4.45 -2.18
C GLY A 168 21.25 -4.72 -2.94
N ILE A 169 20.10 -4.45 -2.33
CA ILE A 169 18.77 -4.62 -2.93
C ILE A 169 18.24 -3.24 -3.33
N THR A 170 17.87 -3.06 -4.59
CA THR A 170 17.22 -1.83 -5.06
C THR A 170 15.86 -1.67 -4.39
N VAL A 171 15.58 -0.54 -3.75
CA VAL A 171 14.27 -0.24 -3.16
C VAL A 171 13.59 0.87 -3.96
N LEU A 172 12.32 0.66 -4.32
CA LEU A 172 11.54 1.60 -5.12
C LEU A 172 10.19 1.85 -4.46
N VAL A 173 9.80 3.11 -4.32
CA VAL A 173 8.54 3.48 -3.64
C VAL A 173 7.67 4.42 -4.47
N ILE A 174 6.36 4.31 -4.30
CA ILE A 174 5.36 5.30 -4.70
C ILE A 174 4.43 5.58 -3.52
N PRO A 175 3.74 6.73 -3.46
CA PRO A 175 2.78 7.00 -2.41
C PRO A 175 1.50 6.18 -2.56
N GLY A 176 0.83 5.94 -1.43
CA GLY A 176 -0.56 5.51 -1.33
C GLY A 176 -1.48 6.65 -0.83
N ASN A 177 -2.77 6.38 -0.77
CA ASN A 177 -3.75 7.41 -0.39
C ASN A 177 -3.62 7.84 1.09
N HIS A 178 -2.98 7.04 1.94
CA HIS A 178 -2.72 7.42 3.32
C HIS A 178 -1.52 8.38 3.47
N ASP A 179 -0.59 8.46 2.52
CA ASP A 179 0.77 8.94 2.75
C ASP A 179 0.96 10.46 2.70
N ILE A 180 0.19 11.18 1.87
CA ILE A 180 0.44 12.60 1.57
C ILE A 180 -0.77 13.47 1.91
N ASN A 181 -0.50 14.64 2.53
CA ASN A 181 -1.49 15.64 2.91
C ASN A 181 -2.69 15.05 3.67
N ASN A 182 -2.47 14.00 4.45
CA ASN A 182 -3.53 13.33 5.17
C ASN A 182 -3.87 14.08 6.46
N PRO A 183 -5.11 14.61 6.59
CA PRO A 183 -5.52 15.36 7.78
C PRO A 183 -5.67 14.48 9.03
N SER A 184 -5.59 13.17 8.87
CA SER A 184 -5.69 12.20 9.96
C SER A 184 -4.36 11.87 10.62
N ALA A 185 -3.23 12.46 10.16
CA ALA A 185 -1.93 12.28 10.78
C ALA A 185 -1.97 12.56 12.29
N SER A 186 -1.49 11.63 13.12
CA SER A 186 -1.79 11.66 14.55
C SER A 186 -0.69 11.14 15.45
N VAL A 187 -0.66 11.72 16.66
CA VAL A 187 0.04 11.21 17.85
C VAL A 187 -0.99 10.65 18.81
N TYR A 188 -0.72 9.49 19.39
CA TYR A 188 -1.57 8.81 20.37
C TYR A 188 -0.87 8.85 21.74
N SER A 189 -1.46 9.52 22.72
CA SER A 189 -0.87 9.65 24.05
C SER A 189 -1.91 9.59 25.15
N GLY A 190 -1.76 8.63 26.07
CA GLY A 190 -2.73 8.36 27.13
C GLY A 190 -4.10 8.01 26.57
N GLY A 191 -5.11 8.80 26.96
CA GLY A 191 -6.49 8.66 26.47
C GLY A 191 -6.83 9.57 25.28
N ASP A 192 -5.87 10.29 24.70
CA ASP A 192 -6.10 11.34 23.73
C ASP A 192 -5.36 11.10 22.39
N ARG A 193 -5.90 11.71 21.33
CA ARG A 193 -5.32 11.78 20.00
C ARG A 193 -5.03 13.24 19.64
N TYR A 194 -3.80 13.53 19.22
CA TYR A 194 -3.35 14.86 18.82
C TYR A 194 -2.92 14.86 17.36
N PRO A 195 -3.04 16.00 16.63
CA PRO A 195 -2.50 16.11 15.27
C PRO A 195 -0.99 15.89 15.25
N ALA A 196 -0.51 15.10 14.28
CA ALA A 196 0.90 15.02 13.91
C ALA A 196 1.18 15.91 12.69
N GLU A 197 2.45 16.17 12.41
CA GLU A 197 2.88 16.82 11.16
C GLU A 197 2.63 15.88 9.99
N PRO A 198 1.75 16.25 9.02
CA PRO A 198 1.53 15.44 7.84
C PRO A 198 2.70 15.57 6.86
N THR A 199 2.86 14.60 5.98
CA THR A 199 3.86 14.60 4.91
C THR A 199 3.31 15.38 3.71
N SER A 200 4.05 16.38 3.23
CA SER A 200 3.75 17.03 1.94
C SER A 200 4.32 16.25 0.76
N PRO A 201 3.92 16.52 -0.49
CA PRO A 201 4.53 15.91 -1.67
C PRO A 201 6.06 16.12 -1.72
N GLU A 202 6.53 17.31 -1.38
CA GLU A 202 7.97 17.65 -1.34
C GLU A 202 8.70 16.91 -0.22
N ASP A 203 8.04 16.73 0.93
CA ASP A 203 8.58 15.92 2.03
C ASP A 203 8.70 14.46 1.63
N PHE A 204 7.68 13.90 0.97
CA PHE A 204 7.69 12.52 0.48
C PHE A 204 8.87 12.31 -0.49
N GLU A 205 8.98 13.15 -1.52
CA GLU A 205 10.08 13.08 -2.48
C GLU A 205 11.45 13.21 -1.80
N ARG A 206 11.59 14.12 -0.84
CA ARG A 206 12.84 14.33 -0.10
C ARG A 206 13.20 13.14 0.78
N ILE A 207 12.23 12.56 1.50
CA ILE A 207 12.44 11.42 2.41
C ILE A 207 12.83 10.18 1.61
N TYR A 208 12.15 9.94 0.50
CA TYR A 208 12.34 8.74 -0.34
C TYR A 208 13.22 9.00 -1.56
N LYS A 209 14.01 10.07 -1.57
CA LYS A 209 14.82 10.48 -2.70
C LYS A 209 15.70 9.35 -3.27
N GLU A 210 16.36 8.60 -2.40
CA GLU A 210 17.28 7.53 -2.80
C GLU A 210 16.54 6.24 -3.21
N PHE A 211 15.24 6.11 -2.91
CA PHE A 211 14.42 4.95 -3.21
C PHE A 211 13.70 5.08 -4.57
N GLY A 212 14.48 5.31 -5.61
CA GLY A 212 14.06 5.39 -7.02
C GLY A 212 14.03 6.79 -7.59
N TYR A 213 13.75 7.83 -6.81
CA TYR A 213 13.58 9.20 -7.33
C TYR A 213 14.87 9.83 -7.85
N SER A 214 16.01 9.64 -7.18
CA SER A 214 17.30 10.19 -7.60
C SER A 214 17.89 9.50 -8.83
N GLU A 215 17.53 8.24 -9.07
CA GLU A 215 18.02 7.42 -10.18
C GLU A 215 16.97 7.22 -11.28
N ALA A 216 15.87 7.98 -11.23
CA ALA A 216 14.78 7.89 -12.19
C ALA A 216 15.28 8.18 -13.62
N GLY A 217 14.94 7.30 -14.57
CA GLY A 217 15.23 7.51 -15.99
C GLY A 217 14.40 8.64 -16.58
N SER A 218 13.18 8.82 -16.08
CA SER A 218 12.26 9.92 -16.43
C SER A 218 11.38 10.24 -15.23
N ARG A 219 11.01 11.51 -15.09
CA ARG A 219 10.09 12.01 -14.03
C ARG A 219 8.91 12.71 -14.69
N ASP A 220 7.69 12.46 -14.18
CA ASP A 220 6.54 13.28 -14.52
C ASP A 220 6.62 14.63 -13.76
N ALA A 221 6.40 15.72 -14.47
CA ALA A 221 6.44 17.07 -13.88
C ALA A 221 5.17 17.40 -13.04
N ASN A 222 4.12 16.61 -13.19
CA ASN A 222 2.78 16.89 -12.63
C ASN A 222 2.40 15.95 -11.47
N SER A 223 3.18 14.90 -11.24
CA SER A 223 2.95 13.92 -10.19
C SER A 223 4.29 13.37 -9.65
N LEU A 224 4.21 12.48 -8.67
CA LEU A 224 5.39 11.76 -8.18
C LEU A 224 5.70 10.51 -9.01
N SER A 225 5.13 10.37 -10.22
CA SER A 225 5.42 9.27 -11.13
C SER A 225 6.83 9.35 -11.72
N TYR A 226 7.43 8.18 -11.92
CA TYR A 226 8.77 8.07 -12.53
C TYR A 226 8.98 6.73 -13.22
N THR A 227 10.06 6.61 -14.00
CA THR A 227 10.53 5.33 -14.54
C THR A 227 11.86 4.94 -13.90
N TYR A 228 12.08 3.64 -13.79
CA TYR A 228 13.33 3.07 -13.30
C TYR A 228 13.76 1.87 -14.14
N ASP A 229 15.00 1.85 -14.61
CA ASP A 229 15.52 0.75 -15.41
C ASP A 229 16.12 -0.34 -14.50
N LEU A 230 15.41 -1.45 -14.36
CA LEU A 230 15.88 -2.61 -13.62
C LEU A 230 16.72 -3.53 -14.52
N GLY A 231 17.89 -3.02 -14.91
CA GLY A 231 18.77 -3.66 -15.89
C GLY A 231 18.36 -3.38 -17.34
N PRO A 232 18.99 -4.05 -18.32
CA PRO A 232 18.88 -3.65 -19.73
C PRO A 232 17.58 -4.09 -20.44
N SER A 233 16.76 -4.92 -19.81
CA SER A 233 15.61 -5.55 -20.45
C SER A 233 14.28 -5.22 -19.79
N MET A 234 14.30 -4.52 -18.66
CA MET A 234 13.07 -4.21 -17.87
C MET A 234 13.09 -2.77 -17.38
N ARG A 235 11.99 -2.10 -17.59
CA ARG A 235 11.71 -0.74 -17.07
C ARG A 235 10.46 -0.80 -16.20
N LEU A 236 10.54 -0.24 -15.01
CA LEU A 236 9.39 -0.03 -14.14
C LEU A 236 8.75 1.32 -14.48
N LEU A 237 7.43 1.35 -14.56
CA LEU A 237 6.62 2.56 -14.71
C LEU A 237 5.90 2.79 -13.38
N MET A 238 6.51 3.58 -12.51
CA MET A 238 6.05 3.86 -11.16
C MET A 238 5.04 5.00 -11.21
N LEU A 239 3.75 4.68 -11.02
CA LEU A 239 2.63 5.61 -11.20
C LEU A 239 2.10 6.10 -9.85
N ASP A 240 2.19 7.38 -9.61
CA ASP A 240 1.46 8.06 -8.54
C ASP A 240 0.01 8.26 -8.97
N THR A 241 -0.88 7.51 -8.36
CA THR A 241 -2.33 7.55 -8.60
C THR A 241 -3.09 8.22 -7.46
N CYS A 242 -2.38 8.86 -6.52
CA CYS A 242 -3.01 9.40 -5.31
C CYS A 242 -3.58 10.80 -5.55
N GLN A 243 -4.70 11.07 -4.92
CA GLN A 243 -5.37 12.36 -4.92
C GLN A 243 -5.13 13.06 -3.58
N TYR A 244 -4.07 13.85 -3.47
CA TYR A 244 -3.71 14.57 -2.24
C TYR A 244 -3.85 16.09 -2.35
N GLU A 245 -4.25 16.62 -3.50
CA GLU A 245 -4.53 18.04 -3.77
C GLU A 245 -5.85 18.23 -4.49
N PRO A 246 -6.67 19.26 -4.14
CA PRO A 246 -6.50 20.23 -3.05
C PRO A 246 -6.78 19.63 -1.66
N ARG A 247 -7.12 18.35 -1.57
CA ARG A 247 -7.31 17.58 -0.34
C ARG A 247 -7.09 16.10 -0.61
N ASN A 248 -6.65 15.40 0.41
CA ASN A 248 -6.51 13.94 0.38
C ASN A 248 -7.86 13.24 0.13
N LYS A 249 -7.85 12.20 -0.73
CA LYS A 249 -8.98 11.31 -1.03
C LYS A 249 -8.51 9.85 -1.05
N VAL A 250 -9.45 8.93 -0.88
CA VAL A 250 -9.19 7.50 -0.89
C VAL A 250 -8.99 6.96 -2.31
N GLY A 251 -9.84 7.33 -3.25
CA GLY A 251 -9.82 6.81 -4.62
C GLY A 251 -8.65 7.30 -5.47
N GLY A 252 -8.24 6.48 -6.42
CA GLY A 252 -7.12 6.74 -7.32
C GLY A 252 -7.50 7.54 -8.56
N MET A 253 -6.58 8.36 -9.06
CA MET A 253 -6.73 9.09 -10.30
C MET A 253 -5.37 9.35 -10.95
N ILE A 254 -5.32 9.37 -12.27
CA ILE A 254 -4.17 9.85 -13.04
C ILE A 254 -4.52 11.23 -13.60
N LYS A 255 -3.65 12.22 -13.37
CA LYS A 255 -3.83 13.58 -13.93
C LYS A 255 -3.76 13.54 -15.47
N THR A 256 -4.55 14.37 -16.12
CA THR A 256 -4.58 14.44 -17.59
C THR A 256 -3.19 14.66 -18.19
N GLU A 257 -2.38 15.52 -17.57
CA GLU A 257 -1.02 15.83 -18.00
C GLU A 257 -0.09 14.62 -17.87
N THR A 258 -0.31 13.78 -16.86
CA THR A 258 0.46 12.54 -16.62
C THR A 258 0.21 11.51 -17.73
N TYR A 259 -0.98 11.47 -18.33
CA TYR A 259 -1.25 10.58 -19.47
C TYR A 259 -0.35 10.87 -20.67
N GLU A 260 -0.03 12.14 -20.97
CA GLU A 260 0.90 12.49 -22.04
C GLU A 260 2.34 12.02 -21.72
N TRP A 261 2.75 12.12 -20.47
CA TRP A 261 4.02 11.56 -20.03
C TRP A 261 4.04 10.03 -20.15
N ILE A 262 2.98 9.32 -19.73
CA ILE A 262 2.86 7.87 -19.89
C ILE A 262 2.99 7.46 -21.36
N LYS A 263 2.29 8.14 -22.28
CA LYS A 263 2.39 7.87 -23.73
C LYS A 263 3.83 7.96 -24.24
N GLU A 264 4.61 8.94 -23.77
CA GLU A 264 6.00 9.05 -24.17
C GLU A 264 6.86 7.92 -23.57
N GLN A 265 6.58 7.49 -22.31
CA GLN A 265 7.29 6.37 -21.70
C GLN A 265 6.99 5.04 -22.44
N LEU A 266 5.75 4.80 -22.86
CA LEU A 266 5.38 3.64 -23.69
C LEU A 266 6.15 3.62 -25.02
N LYS A 267 6.18 4.75 -25.72
CA LYS A 267 6.96 4.88 -26.98
C LYS A 267 8.45 4.65 -26.75
N GLN A 268 8.99 5.14 -25.65
CA GLN A 268 10.40 4.95 -25.32
C GLN A 268 10.69 3.48 -25.02
N ALA A 269 9.85 2.81 -24.21
CA ALA A 269 9.99 1.39 -23.90
C ALA A 269 9.92 0.52 -25.17
N ALA A 270 9.03 0.86 -26.12
CA ALA A 270 8.92 0.18 -27.40
C ALA A 270 10.19 0.38 -28.27
N ARG A 271 10.74 1.60 -28.33
CA ARG A 271 12.02 1.90 -29.03
C ARG A 271 13.18 1.10 -28.43
N ASP A 272 13.25 1.06 -27.11
CA ASP A 272 14.31 0.38 -26.36
C ASP A 272 14.12 -1.15 -26.35
N SER A 273 12.95 -1.64 -26.77
CA SER A 273 12.58 -3.06 -26.77
C SER A 273 12.62 -3.71 -25.37
N VAL A 274 12.32 -2.94 -24.34
CA VAL A 274 12.27 -3.41 -22.95
C VAL A 274 10.88 -3.89 -22.56
N ILE A 275 10.81 -4.77 -21.56
CA ILE A 275 9.57 -5.10 -20.86
C ILE A 275 9.22 -3.90 -19.97
N LEU A 276 7.98 -3.42 -20.06
CA LEU A 276 7.48 -2.39 -19.16
C LEU A 276 6.64 -3.04 -18.05
N LEU A 277 6.93 -2.71 -16.81
CA LEU A 277 6.19 -3.18 -15.63
C LEU A 277 5.57 -2.00 -14.91
N PRO A 278 4.28 -1.70 -15.13
CA PRO A 278 3.57 -0.68 -14.39
C PRO A 278 3.33 -1.07 -12.94
N VAL A 279 3.49 -0.09 -12.05
CA VAL A 279 3.24 -0.19 -10.61
C VAL A 279 2.42 1.01 -10.18
N ALA A 280 1.31 0.79 -9.49
CA ALA A 280 0.47 1.83 -8.92
C ALA A 280 0.06 1.43 -7.49
N HIS A 281 -0.53 2.37 -6.73
CA HIS A 281 -1.17 2.01 -5.48
C HIS A 281 -2.57 1.45 -5.73
N HIS A 282 -3.41 2.18 -6.47
CA HIS A 282 -4.77 1.77 -6.78
C HIS A 282 -4.84 0.75 -7.92
N ASN A 283 -5.87 -0.08 -7.90
CA ASN A 283 -6.03 -1.16 -8.88
C ASN A 283 -6.40 -0.63 -10.28
N LEU A 284 -5.92 -1.35 -11.29
CA LEU A 284 -6.28 -1.08 -12.68
C LEU A 284 -7.67 -1.65 -13.04
N LEU A 285 -8.01 -2.80 -12.47
CA LEU A 285 -9.26 -3.52 -12.75
C LEU A 285 -10.18 -3.50 -11.53
N GLU A 286 -11.48 -3.40 -11.76
CA GLU A 286 -12.49 -3.49 -10.70
C GLU A 286 -12.50 -4.89 -10.10
N GLU A 287 -12.25 -4.99 -8.80
CA GLU A 287 -12.41 -6.24 -8.05
C GLU A 287 -13.87 -6.44 -7.60
N SER A 288 -14.57 -5.35 -7.32
CA SER A 288 -15.94 -5.37 -6.83
C SER A 288 -16.73 -4.20 -7.41
N LYS A 289 -17.90 -4.48 -7.96
CA LYS A 289 -18.85 -3.44 -8.43
C LYS A 289 -19.39 -2.55 -7.29
N VAL A 290 -19.19 -2.94 -6.03
CA VAL A 290 -19.70 -2.22 -4.86
C VAL A 290 -18.71 -1.15 -4.39
N TYR A 291 -17.42 -1.36 -4.62
CA TYR A 291 -16.33 -0.50 -4.12
C TYR A 291 -15.42 0.04 -5.24
N ALA A 292 -15.88 -0.01 -6.49
CA ALA A 292 -15.06 0.37 -7.64
C ALA A 292 -14.48 1.80 -7.52
N ASP A 293 -15.31 2.76 -7.14
CA ASP A 293 -14.96 4.18 -7.11
C ASP A 293 -13.82 4.52 -6.13
N ASP A 294 -13.69 3.78 -5.03
CA ASP A 294 -12.66 4.02 -4.03
C ASP A 294 -11.43 3.10 -4.20
N CYS A 295 -11.55 2.03 -4.97
CA CYS A 295 -10.53 0.96 -5.05
C CYS A 295 -9.76 0.94 -6.37
N THR A 296 -10.33 1.49 -7.44
CA THR A 296 -9.74 1.52 -8.77
C THR A 296 -9.26 2.93 -9.16
N ILE A 297 -8.38 2.98 -10.13
CA ILE A 297 -8.00 4.24 -10.80
C ILE A 297 -9.24 4.78 -11.51
N GLU A 298 -9.64 6.01 -11.22
CA GLU A 298 -10.74 6.69 -11.88
C GLU A 298 -10.47 6.75 -13.39
N HIS A 299 -11.45 6.34 -14.20
CA HIS A 299 -11.30 6.21 -15.66
C HIS A 299 -10.16 5.26 -16.10
N SER A 300 -10.00 4.13 -15.40
CA SER A 300 -8.95 3.14 -15.68
C SER A 300 -8.99 2.59 -17.11
N GLU A 301 -10.15 2.65 -17.77
CA GLU A 301 -10.31 2.24 -19.16
C GLU A 301 -9.40 3.00 -20.14
N GLU A 302 -9.10 4.29 -19.86
CA GLU A 302 -8.17 5.07 -20.67
C GLU A 302 -6.75 4.52 -20.55
N LEU A 303 -6.32 4.23 -19.32
CA LEU A 303 -5.02 3.60 -19.07
C LEU A 303 -4.94 2.21 -19.70
N ILE A 304 -5.99 1.38 -19.54
CA ILE A 304 -6.07 0.05 -20.15
C ILE A 304 -5.88 0.13 -21.67
N GLN A 305 -6.59 1.04 -22.36
CA GLN A 305 -6.47 1.23 -23.80
C GLN A 305 -5.05 1.66 -24.22
N MET A 306 -4.37 2.46 -23.40
CA MET A 306 -2.99 2.86 -23.66
C MET A 306 -2.00 1.72 -23.51
N LEU A 307 -2.25 0.81 -22.58
CA LEU A 307 -1.38 -0.34 -22.30
C LEU A 307 -1.64 -1.50 -23.28
N GLU A 308 -2.75 -1.46 -24.03
CA GLU A 308 -3.10 -2.50 -24.98
C GLU A 308 -2.07 -2.63 -26.11
N GLY A 309 -1.62 -3.86 -26.34
CA GLY A 309 -0.64 -4.16 -27.39
C GLY A 309 0.82 -3.87 -27.04
N GLU A 310 1.08 -3.26 -25.89
CA GLU A 310 2.43 -3.02 -25.40
C GLU A 310 3.05 -4.29 -24.78
N ASN A 311 4.36 -4.28 -24.56
CA ASN A 311 5.07 -5.42 -23.93
C ASN A 311 4.97 -5.35 -22.40
N ILE A 312 3.74 -5.50 -21.88
CA ILE A 312 3.39 -5.40 -20.46
C ILE A 312 2.81 -6.73 -19.99
N PRO A 313 3.58 -7.55 -19.27
CA PRO A 313 3.10 -8.86 -18.82
C PRO A 313 2.22 -8.80 -17.58
N LEU A 314 2.37 -7.75 -16.76
CA LEU A 314 1.80 -7.65 -15.43
C LEU A 314 1.63 -6.18 -15.04
N PHE A 315 0.59 -5.87 -14.26
CA PHE A 315 0.40 -4.60 -13.55
C PHE A 315 0.38 -4.89 -12.05
N LEU A 316 1.20 -4.18 -11.26
CA LEU A 316 1.31 -4.37 -9.82
C LEU A 316 0.54 -3.27 -9.07
N SER A 317 -0.23 -3.65 -8.07
CA SER A 317 -0.97 -2.70 -7.23
C SER A 317 -1.09 -3.17 -5.78
N GLY A 318 -1.65 -2.30 -4.91
CA GLY A 318 -1.94 -2.53 -3.50
C GLY A 318 -3.37 -2.14 -3.13
N HIS A 319 -3.53 -1.37 -2.03
CA HIS A 319 -4.74 -0.68 -1.59
C HIS A 319 -5.84 -1.56 -0.96
N LEU A 320 -6.11 -2.74 -1.53
CA LEU A 320 -7.23 -3.57 -1.07
C LEU A 320 -6.89 -4.49 0.11
N HIS A 321 -5.64 -4.55 0.53
CA HIS A 321 -5.15 -5.47 1.56
C HIS A 321 -5.48 -6.94 1.29
N VAL A 322 -5.61 -7.30 0.01
CA VAL A 322 -5.94 -8.65 -0.46
C VAL A 322 -4.93 -9.08 -1.51
N GLN A 323 -4.36 -10.26 -1.35
CA GLN A 323 -3.55 -10.84 -2.41
C GLN A 323 -4.46 -11.48 -3.45
N HIS A 324 -4.56 -10.87 -4.61
CA HIS A 324 -5.41 -11.33 -5.70
C HIS A 324 -4.71 -11.19 -7.05
N PHE A 325 -5.01 -12.09 -7.98
CA PHE A 325 -4.60 -12.03 -9.37
C PHE A 325 -5.84 -11.90 -10.25
N MET A 326 -5.91 -10.81 -11.00
CA MET A 326 -6.95 -10.60 -11.99
C MET A 326 -6.36 -10.67 -13.40
N ARG A 327 -7.13 -11.10 -14.36
CA ARG A 327 -6.74 -11.13 -15.76
C ARG A 327 -7.72 -10.32 -16.58
N ASN A 328 -7.23 -9.32 -17.29
CA ASN A 328 -7.97 -8.76 -18.39
C ASN A 328 -7.81 -9.70 -19.61
N SER A 329 -8.89 -10.41 -19.98
CA SER A 329 -8.89 -11.39 -21.08
C SER A 329 -8.61 -10.74 -22.43
N ASP A 330 -8.91 -9.45 -22.58
CA ASP A 330 -8.88 -8.74 -23.85
C ASP A 330 -7.47 -8.23 -24.18
N ILE A 331 -6.73 -7.79 -23.18
CA ILE A 331 -5.37 -7.26 -23.33
C ILE A 331 -4.27 -8.20 -22.82
N GLY A 332 -4.61 -9.24 -22.05
CA GLY A 332 -3.65 -10.25 -21.57
C GLY A 332 -2.73 -9.76 -20.45
N ILE A 333 -3.04 -8.66 -19.79
CA ILE A 333 -2.34 -8.15 -18.59
C ILE A 333 -2.89 -8.88 -17.36
N TYR A 334 -2.01 -9.24 -16.43
CA TYR A 334 -2.32 -9.88 -15.16
C TYR A 334 -2.09 -8.90 -14.02
#